data_778c2ce8478a9b0e29adabc4203551c9
#
_entry.id   778c2ce8478a9b0e29adabc4203551c9
#
_cell.length_a   1.000
_cell.length_b   1.000
_cell.length_c   1.000
_cell.angle_alpha   90.00
_cell.angle_beta   90.00
_cell.angle_gamma   90.00
#
_symmetry.space_group_name_H-M   'P 1'
#
loop_
_entity.id
_entity.type
_entity.pdbx_description
1 polymer ?
#
loop_
_entity_poly.entity_id
_entity_poly.type
_entity_poly.pdbx_seq_one_letter_code
_entity_poly.pdbx_strand_id
1 'polypeptide(L)'
;MKKSIILASLMMLAIQTMAITPWKKGGFETGQYRNLFVEMGYPQADVDAKLKEVFNDVFRGPNKVYFEVGDSLGYVSDIKNNDARTEGMSYGLMIAVQFGEKDIFDRLWRWSKKYMQHQDGNRNGYFAWSCKTDGTHNAEGAASDGELYFITALIFASNRWGNDTGINYKAEAQHILDCIQPKEYEPEPMQGGFPGFGPQQTGPQKMYLIDPETQLITFTPDGFGQRFTDPSYHIPAFYEVWAKWADDGRSDYWNACAAKSREYLHKAINEKTGLNPDMSQYDGSEMQMPRFPGMPQMFIVNLSLIIKIEYLYILSN
;
A
#
# COMPACT_ATOMS: atom_id res chain seq x y z
N MET A 1 21.40 -25.89 45.37
CA MET A 1 20.60 -24.69 45.08
C MET A 1 21.33 -23.61 44.29
N LYS A 2 22.60 -23.23 44.56
CA LYS A 2 23.29 -22.16 43.80
C LYS A 2 23.60 -22.48 42.33
N LYS A 3 23.81 -23.73 41.94
CA LYS A 3 24.10 -24.14 40.54
C LYS A 3 22.86 -24.13 39.65
N SER A 4 21.65 -24.37 40.20
CA SER A 4 20.41 -24.37 39.44
C SER A 4 19.94 -22.95 39.11
N ILE A 5 20.28 -21.98 39.99
CA ILE A 5 19.91 -20.56 39.76
C ILE A 5 20.76 -19.94 38.66
N ILE A 6 22.04 -20.34 38.56
CA ILE A 6 22.94 -19.84 37.50
C ILE A 6 22.54 -20.40 36.13
N LEU A 7 22.06 -21.64 36.05
CA LEU A 7 21.58 -22.24 34.79
C LEU A 7 20.27 -21.60 34.31
N ALA A 8 19.35 -21.26 35.24
CA ALA A 8 18.12 -20.55 34.92
C ALA A 8 18.37 -19.10 34.46
N SER A 9 19.34 -18.42 35.08
CA SER A 9 19.76 -17.07 34.67
C SER A 9 20.45 -17.05 33.30
N LEU A 10 21.22 -18.07 32.96
CA LEU A 10 21.83 -18.22 31.64
C LEU A 10 20.80 -18.60 30.56
N MET A 11 19.75 -19.37 30.90
CA MET A 11 18.64 -19.63 29.98
C MET A 11 17.76 -18.40 29.76
N MET A 12 17.53 -17.56 30.78
CA MET A 12 16.80 -16.31 30.59
C MET A 12 17.59 -15.26 29.80
N LEU A 13 18.92 -15.28 29.86
CA LEU A 13 19.76 -14.39 29.02
C LEU A 13 19.84 -14.84 27.55
N ALA A 14 19.57 -16.11 27.27
CA ALA A 14 19.54 -16.64 25.88
C ALA A 14 18.23 -16.38 25.15
N ILE A 15 17.20 -15.88 25.83
CA ILE A 15 15.90 -15.48 25.21
C ILE A 15 15.91 -13.99 24.85
N GLN A 16 16.89 -13.23 25.28
CA GLN A 16 17.07 -11.84 24.87
C GLN A 16 17.85 -11.79 23.55
N THR A 17 17.17 -11.28 22.55
CA THR A 17 17.71 -10.85 21.26
C THR A 17 18.07 -11.96 20.28
N MET A 18 17.09 -12.67 19.76
CA MET A 18 17.09 -12.79 18.31
C MET A 18 16.67 -11.42 17.76
N ALA A 19 17.57 -10.46 17.81
CA ALA A 19 17.51 -9.33 16.91
C ALA A 19 17.52 -9.94 15.52
N ILE A 20 16.38 -9.91 14.83
CA ILE A 20 16.27 -10.40 13.46
C ILE A 20 17.28 -9.57 12.70
N THR A 21 18.37 -10.19 12.26
CA THR A 21 19.37 -9.50 11.44
C THR A 21 18.64 -8.99 10.20
N PRO A 22 18.60 -7.68 9.96
CA PRO A 22 17.91 -7.15 8.79
C PRO A 22 18.39 -7.87 7.53
N TRP A 23 17.46 -8.32 6.70
CA TRP A 23 17.78 -8.94 5.42
C TRP A 23 18.42 -7.90 4.52
N LYS A 24 19.76 -7.90 4.40
CA LYS A 24 20.51 -6.93 3.59
C LYS A 24 20.23 -7.05 2.09
N LYS A 25 19.66 -8.18 1.65
CA LYS A 25 19.36 -8.47 0.25
C LYS A 25 17.90 -8.90 0.13
N GLY A 26 17.20 -8.38 -0.88
CA GLY A 26 15.84 -8.78 -1.20
C GLY A 26 15.74 -10.10 -1.97
N GLY A 27 14.53 -10.59 -2.18
CA GLY A 27 14.29 -11.82 -2.93
C GLY A 27 14.92 -11.81 -4.31
N PHE A 28 14.82 -10.69 -5.05
CA PHE A 28 15.44 -10.53 -6.36
C PHE A 28 16.95 -10.75 -6.36
N GLU A 29 17.68 -10.20 -5.37
CA GLU A 29 19.14 -10.34 -5.27
C GLU A 29 19.59 -11.72 -4.77
N THR A 30 18.77 -12.38 -3.97
CA THR A 30 19.06 -13.71 -3.41
C THR A 30 18.57 -14.85 -4.27
N GLY A 31 17.65 -14.60 -5.19
CA GLY A 31 16.91 -15.62 -5.94
C GLY A 31 15.99 -16.49 -5.07
N GLN A 32 15.79 -16.13 -3.80
CA GLN A 32 14.98 -16.89 -2.84
C GLN A 32 13.53 -16.41 -2.87
N TYR A 33 12.85 -16.65 -3.95
CA TYR A 33 11.42 -16.38 -4.13
C TYR A 33 10.83 -17.33 -5.17
N ARG A 34 9.53 -17.55 -5.09
CA ARG A 34 8.81 -18.30 -6.11
C ARG A 34 8.74 -17.44 -7.38
N ASN A 35 9.26 -17.95 -8.48
CA ASN A 35 9.28 -17.26 -9.76
C ASN A 35 8.30 -17.93 -10.73
N LEU A 36 7.10 -17.36 -10.88
CA LEU A 36 6.06 -17.90 -11.74
C LEU A 36 6.47 -17.95 -13.22
N PHE A 37 7.28 -17.01 -13.70
CA PHE A 37 7.78 -17.06 -15.08
C PHE A 37 8.68 -18.27 -15.31
N VAL A 38 9.52 -18.62 -14.33
CA VAL A 38 10.35 -19.81 -14.40
C VAL A 38 9.49 -21.08 -14.35
N GLU A 39 8.45 -21.11 -13.52
CA GLU A 39 7.49 -22.21 -13.47
C GLU A 39 6.71 -22.36 -14.79
N MET A 40 6.52 -21.27 -15.53
CA MET A 40 5.94 -21.27 -16.88
C MET A 40 6.94 -21.64 -17.99
N GLY A 41 8.21 -21.92 -17.66
CA GLY A 41 9.24 -22.36 -18.57
C GLY A 41 10.19 -21.30 -19.09
N TYR A 42 10.13 -20.06 -18.61
CA TYR A 42 11.12 -19.04 -18.97
C TYR A 42 12.44 -19.26 -18.22
N PRO A 43 13.61 -19.15 -18.88
CA PRO A 43 14.89 -19.24 -18.18
C PRO A 43 15.05 -18.13 -17.12
N GLN A 44 15.53 -18.46 -15.94
CA GLN A 44 15.76 -17.50 -14.84
C GLN A 44 16.60 -16.30 -15.31
N ALA A 45 17.65 -16.57 -16.08
CA ALA A 45 18.54 -15.49 -16.58
C ALA A 45 17.82 -14.49 -17.48
N ASP A 46 16.87 -14.95 -18.30
CA ASP A 46 16.07 -14.06 -19.17
C ASP A 46 15.08 -13.22 -18.35
N VAL A 47 14.48 -13.81 -17.32
CA VAL A 47 13.61 -13.09 -16.37
C VAL A 47 14.40 -12.02 -15.64
N ASP A 48 15.57 -12.35 -15.09
CA ASP A 48 16.43 -11.40 -14.38
C ASP A 48 16.92 -10.26 -15.28
N ALA A 49 17.29 -10.59 -16.52
CA ALA A 49 17.70 -9.59 -17.51
C ALA A 49 16.54 -8.64 -17.84
N LYS A 50 15.35 -9.19 -18.05
CA LYS A 50 14.15 -8.39 -18.36
C LYS A 50 13.73 -7.48 -17.20
N LEU A 51 13.78 -7.97 -15.97
CA LEU A 51 13.49 -7.17 -14.78
C LEU A 51 14.47 -5.99 -14.63
N LYS A 52 15.78 -6.21 -14.89
CA LYS A 52 16.78 -5.13 -14.87
C LYS A 52 16.55 -4.11 -15.99
N GLU A 53 16.23 -4.60 -17.19
CA GLU A 53 15.88 -3.74 -18.34
C GLU A 53 14.71 -2.83 -17.99
N VAL A 54 13.58 -3.41 -17.53
CA VAL A 54 12.37 -2.65 -17.19
C VAL A 54 12.63 -1.68 -16.02
N PHE A 55 13.37 -2.10 -14.99
CA PHE A 55 13.76 -1.19 -13.91
C PHE A 55 14.53 0.03 -14.45
N ASN A 56 15.51 -0.20 -15.32
CA ASN A 56 16.28 0.89 -15.90
C ASN A 56 15.41 1.81 -16.79
N ASP A 57 14.50 1.26 -17.57
CA ASP A 57 13.59 2.06 -18.39
C ASP A 57 12.70 2.96 -17.54
N VAL A 58 12.14 2.42 -16.46
CA VAL A 58 11.21 3.13 -15.56
C VAL A 58 11.92 4.20 -14.72
N PHE A 59 13.15 3.91 -14.22
CA PHE A 59 13.82 4.78 -13.25
C PHE A 59 15.00 5.59 -13.82
N ARG A 60 15.64 5.16 -14.91
CA ARG A 60 16.90 5.74 -15.40
C ARG A 60 16.92 6.05 -16.87
N GLY A 61 16.09 5.38 -17.67
CA GLY A 61 16.06 5.52 -19.14
C GLY A 61 15.51 6.85 -19.64
N PRO A 62 15.52 7.07 -20.96
CA PRO A 62 15.03 8.31 -21.56
C PRO A 62 13.51 8.51 -21.38
N ASN A 63 12.76 7.43 -21.19
CA ASN A 63 11.31 7.44 -20.97
C ASN A 63 10.96 7.20 -19.49
N LYS A 64 11.90 7.44 -18.59
CA LYS A 64 11.69 7.24 -17.15
C LYS A 64 10.51 8.05 -16.61
N VAL A 65 9.84 7.48 -15.62
CA VAL A 65 8.76 8.14 -14.88
C VAL A 65 9.24 8.66 -13.51
N TYR A 66 10.45 8.30 -13.10
CA TYR A 66 11.09 8.77 -11.85
C TYR A 66 11.92 10.01 -12.09
N PHE A 67 11.76 11.04 -11.23
CA PHE A 67 12.47 12.31 -11.30
C PHE A 67 13.02 12.71 -9.95
N GLU A 68 14.28 13.11 -9.92
CA GLU A 68 14.94 13.67 -8.74
C GLU A 68 14.67 15.16 -8.62
N VAL A 69 14.51 15.63 -7.38
CA VAL A 69 14.30 17.04 -7.04
C VAL A 69 15.32 17.48 -5.99
N GLY A 70 16.24 18.33 -6.37
CA GLY A 70 17.36 18.71 -5.51
C GLY A 70 18.17 17.51 -5.03
N ASP A 71 18.75 17.64 -3.84
CA ASP A 71 19.71 16.64 -3.36
C ASP A 71 19.07 15.44 -2.65
N SER A 72 17.79 15.51 -2.26
CA SER A 72 17.21 14.52 -1.35
C SER A 72 15.79 14.09 -1.64
N LEU A 73 15.11 14.68 -2.62
CA LEU A 73 13.73 14.38 -2.97
C LEU A 73 13.65 13.71 -4.34
N GLY A 74 12.57 12.97 -4.57
CA GLY A 74 12.25 12.39 -5.87
C GLY A 74 10.79 11.97 -5.94
N TYR A 75 10.23 11.94 -7.14
CA TYR A 75 8.85 11.53 -7.35
C TYR A 75 8.70 10.65 -8.59
N VAL A 76 7.61 9.89 -8.63
CA VAL A 76 7.12 9.19 -9.81
C VAL A 76 5.97 9.99 -10.40
N SER A 77 6.07 10.31 -11.69
CA SER A 77 5.06 11.09 -12.41
C SER A 77 4.03 10.17 -13.09
N ASP A 78 2.76 10.50 -12.92
CA ASP A 78 1.73 10.12 -13.90
C ASP A 78 1.93 10.98 -15.15
N ILE A 79 2.44 10.38 -16.19
CA ILE A 79 2.83 11.07 -17.44
C ILE A 79 1.61 11.71 -18.12
N LYS A 80 0.45 11.06 -18.05
CA LYS A 80 -0.76 11.54 -18.70
C LYS A 80 -1.29 12.83 -18.05
N ASN A 81 -1.22 12.90 -16.73
CA ASN A 81 -1.78 14.00 -15.96
C ASN A 81 -0.71 15.00 -15.50
N ASN A 82 0.58 14.66 -15.66
CA ASN A 82 1.71 15.44 -15.20
C ASN A 82 1.63 15.81 -13.71
N ASP A 83 1.29 14.81 -12.92
CA ASP A 83 1.16 14.89 -11.45
C ASP A 83 1.87 13.71 -10.79
N ALA A 84 1.99 13.74 -9.46
CA ALA A 84 2.45 12.62 -8.64
C ALA A 84 1.25 12.08 -7.84
N ARG A 85 1.06 10.77 -7.86
CA ARG A 85 -0.03 10.08 -7.18
C ARG A 85 0.48 9.09 -6.15
N THR A 86 -0.30 8.85 -5.11
CA THR A 86 0.07 7.87 -4.07
C THR A 86 0.35 6.50 -4.64
N GLU A 87 -0.38 6.04 -5.67
CA GLU A 87 -0.12 4.80 -6.41
C GLU A 87 1.30 4.78 -6.97
N GLY A 88 1.65 5.75 -7.82
CA GLY A 88 2.99 5.81 -8.44
C GLY A 88 4.11 5.91 -7.41
N MET A 89 3.92 6.73 -6.36
CA MET A 89 4.89 6.93 -5.29
C MET A 89 5.08 5.66 -4.46
N SER A 90 4.01 5.02 -4.03
CA SER A 90 4.05 3.84 -3.17
C SER A 90 4.53 2.59 -3.93
N TYR A 91 4.14 2.43 -5.20
CA TYR A 91 4.67 1.36 -6.07
C TYR A 91 6.17 1.58 -6.35
N GLY A 92 6.58 2.84 -6.56
CA GLY A 92 7.99 3.20 -6.69
C GLY A 92 8.82 2.79 -5.48
N LEU A 93 8.32 3.03 -4.25
CA LEU A 93 8.94 2.56 -3.01
C LEU A 93 9.03 1.04 -2.95
N MET A 94 7.94 0.34 -3.29
CA MET A 94 7.90 -1.12 -3.28
C MET A 94 8.90 -1.72 -4.26
N ILE A 95 9.02 -1.16 -5.47
CA ILE A 95 10.01 -1.58 -6.47
C ILE A 95 11.43 -1.29 -5.96
N ALA A 96 11.68 -0.08 -5.46
CA ALA A 96 13.00 0.34 -5.00
C ALA A 96 13.51 -0.55 -3.85
N VAL A 97 12.65 -0.89 -2.87
CA VAL A 97 13.07 -1.76 -1.77
C VAL A 97 13.39 -3.17 -2.24
N GLN A 98 12.67 -3.71 -3.22
CA GLN A 98 12.96 -5.05 -3.76
C GLN A 98 14.26 -5.09 -4.55
N PHE A 99 14.55 -4.05 -5.33
CA PHE A 99 15.81 -3.94 -6.09
C PHE A 99 17.00 -3.47 -5.27
N GLY A 100 16.83 -3.09 -4.00
CA GLY A 100 17.90 -2.61 -3.13
C GLY A 100 18.33 -1.16 -3.38
N GLU A 101 17.53 -0.40 -4.06
CA GLU A 101 17.78 0.97 -4.46
C GLU A 101 17.39 1.95 -3.33
N LYS A 102 18.21 1.96 -2.27
CA LYS A 102 17.93 2.72 -1.05
C LYS A 102 17.82 4.22 -1.31
N ASP A 103 18.69 4.80 -2.14
CA ASP A 103 18.65 6.25 -2.43
C ASP A 103 17.34 6.64 -3.13
N ILE A 104 16.89 5.86 -4.12
CA ILE A 104 15.58 6.08 -4.78
C ILE A 104 14.44 5.97 -3.76
N PHE A 105 14.47 4.94 -2.91
CA PHE A 105 13.47 4.75 -1.85
C PHE A 105 13.41 5.97 -0.92
N ASP A 106 14.55 6.39 -0.40
CA ASP A 106 14.65 7.50 0.54
C ASP A 106 14.16 8.82 -0.07
N ARG A 107 14.47 9.08 -1.33
CA ARG A 107 14.00 10.26 -2.07
C ARG A 107 12.50 10.25 -2.27
N LEU A 108 11.93 9.12 -2.69
CA LEU A 108 10.49 8.95 -2.85
C LEU A 108 9.76 9.10 -1.51
N TRP A 109 10.28 8.49 -0.44
CA TRP A 109 9.68 8.60 0.88
C TRP A 109 9.71 10.05 1.40
N ARG A 110 10.85 10.74 1.30
CA ARG A 110 10.95 12.14 1.74
C ARG A 110 10.01 13.06 0.97
N TRP A 111 9.84 12.82 -0.32
CA TRP A 111 8.90 13.59 -1.14
C TRP A 111 7.44 13.31 -0.73
N SER A 112 7.07 12.06 -0.58
CA SER A 112 5.72 11.65 -0.14
C SER A 112 5.39 12.23 1.23
N LYS A 113 6.31 12.10 2.19
CA LYS A 113 6.13 12.65 3.54
C LYS A 113 6.02 14.16 3.56
N LYS A 114 6.80 14.85 2.75
CA LYS A 114 6.83 16.32 2.73
C LYS A 114 5.63 16.93 2.05
N TYR A 115 5.18 16.34 0.95
CA TYR A 115 4.21 16.98 0.07
C TYR A 115 2.85 16.28 0.01
N MET A 116 2.75 15.00 0.35
CA MET A 116 1.49 14.27 0.31
C MET A 116 0.93 13.99 1.71
N GLN A 117 1.80 13.64 2.68
CA GLN A 117 1.33 13.24 4.00
C GLN A 117 0.86 14.45 4.81
N HIS A 118 -0.40 14.40 5.25
CA HIS A 118 -0.94 15.36 6.19
C HIS A 118 -0.27 15.18 7.56
N GLN A 119 0.23 16.27 8.11
CA GLN A 119 0.99 16.28 9.37
C GLN A 119 0.12 16.66 10.57
N ASP A 120 -1.10 17.14 10.34
CA ASP A 120 -2.05 17.56 11.36
C ASP A 120 -3.50 17.45 10.88
N GLY A 121 -4.45 17.91 11.71
CA GLY A 121 -5.87 17.95 11.39
C GLY A 121 -6.51 16.55 11.30
N ASN A 122 -7.69 16.51 10.69
CA ASN A 122 -8.50 15.31 10.57
C ASN A 122 -7.82 14.20 9.77
N ARG A 123 -7.02 14.59 8.76
CA ARG A 123 -6.31 13.66 7.87
C ARG A 123 -4.89 13.35 8.30
N ASN A 124 -4.47 13.75 9.51
CA ASN A 124 -3.13 13.46 10.01
C ASN A 124 -2.74 11.99 9.75
N GLY A 125 -1.58 11.79 9.11
CA GLY A 125 -1.01 10.48 8.75
C GLY A 125 -1.50 9.89 7.43
N TYR A 126 -2.65 10.33 6.89
CA TYR A 126 -3.09 10.00 5.54
C TYR A 126 -2.39 10.86 4.48
N PHE A 127 -2.51 10.46 3.23
CA PHE A 127 -1.83 11.11 2.11
C PHE A 127 -2.84 11.75 1.14
N ALA A 128 -2.58 12.97 0.71
CA ALA A 128 -3.24 13.56 -0.46
C ALA A 128 -2.94 12.68 -1.69
N TRP A 129 -3.96 12.07 -2.28
CA TRP A 129 -3.77 11.04 -3.31
C TRP A 129 -3.13 11.57 -4.59
N SER A 130 -3.23 12.88 -4.86
CA SER A 130 -2.65 13.52 -6.06
C SER A 130 -2.09 14.89 -5.72
N CYS A 131 -0.84 15.12 -6.13
CA CYS A 131 -0.14 16.40 -6.03
C CYS A 131 0.47 16.76 -7.37
N LYS A 132 0.58 18.06 -7.65
CA LYS A 132 1.45 18.54 -8.72
C LYS A 132 2.90 18.18 -8.42
N THR A 133 3.75 18.20 -9.43
CA THR A 133 5.18 17.88 -9.28
C THR A 133 5.96 18.91 -8.43
N ASP A 134 5.36 20.07 -8.14
CA ASP A 134 5.88 21.05 -7.19
C ASP A 134 5.43 20.80 -5.74
N GLY A 135 4.58 19.80 -5.51
CA GLY A 135 4.05 19.43 -4.20
C GLY A 135 2.71 20.08 -3.85
N THR A 136 2.14 20.93 -4.71
CA THR A 136 0.80 21.49 -4.48
C THR A 136 -0.25 20.39 -4.61
N HIS A 137 -1.16 20.26 -3.64
CA HIS A 137 -2.23 19.26 -3.70
C HIS A 137 -3.22 19.55 -4.85
N ASN A 138 -3.52 18.54 -5.63
CA ASN A 138 -4.66 18.53 -6.54
C ASN A 138 -5.94 18.09 -5.81
N ALA A 139 -5.80 17.26 -4.78
CA ALA A 139 -6.88 16.77 -3.94
C ALA A 139 -6.35 16.44 -2.53
N GLU A 140 -7.17 16.73 -1.51
CA GLU A 140 -6.80 16.53 -0.10
C GLU A 140 -7.14 15.12 0.43
N GLY A 141 -8.05 14.40 -0.23
CA GLY A 141 -8.49 13.07 0.18
C GLY A 141 -7.41 12.00 -0.04
N ALA A 142 -7.53 10.89 0.66
CA ALA A 142 -6.68 9.73 0.48
C ALA A 142 -7.31 8.70 -0.47
N ALA A 143 -6.47 7.92 -1.13
CA ALA A 143 -6.84 6.70 -1.87
C ALA A 143 -6.23 5.51 -1.11
N SER A 144 -7.09 4.61 -0.63
CA SER A 144 -6.70 3.64 0.41
C SER A 144 -5.57 2.67 0.01
N ASP A 145 -5.39 2.40 -1.27
CA ASP A 145 -4.31 1.55 -1.78
C ASP A 145 -2.92 2.14 -1.54
N GLY A 146 -2.78 3.47 -1.64
CA GLY A 146 -1.52 4.15 -1.39
C GLY A 146 -1.00 3.88 0.01
N GLU A 147 -1.84 4.01 1.04
CA GLU A 147 -1.50 3.73 2.43
C GLU A 147 -1.04 2.30 2.64
N LEU A 148 -1.71 1.31 2.01
CA LEU A 148 -1.30 -0.09 2.09
C LEU A 148 0.14 -0.31 1.62
N TYR A 149 0.46 0.24 0.46
CA TYR A 149 1.80 0.09 -0.12
C TYR A 149 2.85 0.89 0.64
N PHE A 150 2.55 2.10 1.11
CA PHE A 150 3.47 2.89 1.95
C PHE A 150 3.86 2.14 3.22
N ILE A 151 2.89 1.65 3.98
CA ILE A 151 3.13 0.88 5.21
C ILE A 151 4.00 -0.34 4.92
N THR A 152 3.62 -1.13 3.91
CA THR A 152 4.31 -2.39 3.62
C THR A 152 5.73 -2.16 3.09
N ALA A 153 5.93 -1.17 2.22
CA ALA A 153 7.25 -0.80 1.70
C ALA A 153 8.18 -0.30 2.83
N LEU A 154 7.66 0.48 3.78
CA LEU A 154 8.41 0.93 4.96
C LEU A 154 8.79 -0.23 5.89
N ILE A 155 7.90 -1.20 6.10
CA ILE A 155 8.21 -2.42 6.87
C ILE A 155 9.33 -3.21 6.18
N PHE A 156 9.28 -3.36 4.85
CA PHE A 156 10.34 -4.01 4.10
C PHE A 156 11.66 -3.24 4.20
N ALA A 157 11.64 -1.91 4.08
CA ALA A 157 12.81 -1.06 4.22
C ALA A 157 13.45 -1.17 5.61
N SER A 158 12.62 -1.18 6.67
CA SER A 158 13.06 -1.40 8.05
C SER A 158 13.82 -2.73 8.22
N ASN A 159 13.27 -3.81 7.67
CA ASN A 159 13.89 -5.13 7.74
C ASN A 159 15.16 -5.23 6.87
N ARG A 160 15.21 -4.53 5.76
CA ARG A 160 16.32 -4.59 4.82
C ARG A 160 17.50 -3.71 5.22
N TRP A 161 17.25 -2.47 5.60
CA TRP A 161 18.28 -1.45 5.84
C TRP A 161 18.44 -1.05 7.29
N GLY A 162 17.53 -1.48 8.18
CA GLY A 162 17.50 -1.03 9.58
C GLY A 162 16.86 0.34 9.73
N ASN A 163 16.91 0.89 10.93
CA ASN A 163 16.19 2.11 11.29
C ASN A 163 17.08 3.29 11.69
N ASP A 164 18.42 3.08 11.67
CA ASP A 164 19.43 4.07 12.08
C ASP A 164 20.15 4.69 10.87
N THR A 165 19.49 4.76 9.72
CA THR A 165 20.10 5.14 8.44
C THR A 165 19.62 6.50 7.92
N GLY A 166 19.18 7.39 8.82
CA GLY A 166 18.66 8.71 8.49
C GLY A 166 17.13 8.76 8.35
N ILE A 167 16.47 7.61 8.17
CA ILE A 167 15.02 7.42 8.24
C ILE A 167 14.77 6.23 9.16
N ASN A 168 13.91 6.41 10.15
CA ASN A 168 13.39 5.32 10.97
C ASN A 168 12.16 4.73 10.30
N TYR A 169 12.36 3.84 9.32
CA TYR A 169 11.27 3.26 8.51
C TYR A 169 10.20 2.57 9.36
N LYS A 170 10.62 1.89 10.45
CA LYS A 170 9.69 1.23 11.37
C LYS A 170 8.76 2.23 12.05
N ALA A 171 9.32 3.32 12.56
CA ALA A 171 8.53 4.38 13.19
C ALA A 171 7.59 5.06 12.18
N GLU A 172 8.04 5.26 10.93
CA GLU A 172 7.20 5.80 9.87
C GLU A 172 6.03 4.87 9.52
N ALA A 173 6.28 3.57 9.37
CA ALA A 173 5.23 2.59 9.14
C ALA A 173 4.22 2.54 10.29
N GLN A 174 4.73 2.52 11.55
CA GLN A 174 3.88 2.47 12.74
C GLN A 174 3.03 3.75 12.87
N HIS A 175 3.59 4.91 12.56
CA HIS A 175 2.83 6.16 12.56
C HIS A 175 1.62 6.10 11.61
N ILE A 176 1.79 5.59 10.38
CA ILE A 176 0.66 5.43 9.46
C ILE A 176 -0.34 4.41 10.01
N LEU A 177 0.13 3.24 10.48
CA LEU A 177 -0.72 2.21 11.07
C LEU A 177 -1.57 2.72 12.25
N ASP A 178 -1.04 3.64 13.04
CA ASP A 178 -1.77 4.24 14.16
C ASP A 178 -2.82 5.25 13.65
N CYS A 179 -2.47 6.03 12.62
CA CYS A 179 -3.33 7.07 12.06
C CYS A 179 -4.51 6.52 11.25
N ILE A 180 -4.38 5.36 10.61
CA ILE A 180 -5.45 4.73 9.81
C ILE A 180 -6.52 4.02 10.63
N GLN A 181 -6.36 3.99 11.97
CA GLN A 181 -7.37 3.40 12.85
C GLN A 181 -8.67 4.21 12.79
N PRO A 182 -9.82 3.55 13.07
CA PRO A 182 -11.10 4.25 13.13
C PRO A 182 -11.04 5.44 14.10
N LYS A 183 -11.38 6.61 13.59
CA LYS A 183 -11.45 7.87 14.35
C LYS A 183 -12.67 8.69 13.94
N GLU A 184 -13.19 9.47 14.89
CA GLU A 184 -14.23 10.45 14.60
C GLU A 184 -13.59 11.79 14.18
N TYR A 185 -14.26 12.49 13.28
CA TYR A 185 -13.83 13.82 12.84
C TYR A 185 -15.05 14.69 12.47
N GLU A 186 -14.90 15.99 12.61
CA GLU A 186 -15.87 16.94 12.10
C GLU A 186 -15.53 17.27 10.64
N PRO A 187 -16.45 17.01 9.69
CA PRO A 187 -16.17 17.29 8.28
C PRO A 187 -16.02 18.78 8.05
N GLU A 188 -15.00 19.16 7.32
CA GLU A 188 -14.87 20.54 6.86
C GLU A 188 -15.99 20.90 5.87
N PRO A 189 -16.49 22.14 5.87
CA PRO A 189 -17.46 22.57 4.89
C PRO A 189 -16.88 22.42 3.48
N MET A 190 -17.50 21.60 2.64
CA MET A 190 -17.06 21.43 1.26
C MET A 190 -17.14 22.76 0.50
N GLN A 191 -16.01 23.30 0.10
CA GLN A 191 -15.94 24.33 -0.92
C GLN A 191 -16.09 23.66 -2.29
N GLY A 192 -17.28 23.78 -2.90
CA GLY A 192 -17.54 23.29 -4.25
C GLY A 192 -17.87 21.81 -4.33
N GLY A 193 -19.01 21.37 -3.80
CA GLY A 193 -19.53 20.02 -3.98
C GLY A 193 -19.94 19.76 -5.42
N PHE A 194 -19.62 18.55 -5.94
CA PHE A 194 -20.20 18.09 -7.19
C PHE A 194 -21.74 18.02 -7.02
N PRO A 195 -22.52 18.66 -7.89
CA PRO A 195 -23.96 18.54 -7.85
C PRO A 195 -24.38 17.07 -8.03
N GLY A 196 -25.07 16.51 -7.01
CA GLY A 196 -25.61 15.15 -7.10
C GLY A 196 -25.04 14.13 -6.11
N PHE A 197 -23.93 14.40 -5.42
CA PHE A 197 -23.55 13.64 -4.24
C PHE A 197 -24.36 14.17 -3.07
N GLY A 198 -25.31 13.41 -2.59
CA GLY A 198 -26.33 13.63 -1.56
C GLY A 198 -26.15 14.77 -0.54
N PRO A 199 -27.07 14.96 0.38
CA PRO A 199 -26.95 16.04 1.35
C PRO A 199 -25.66 15.89 2.13
N GLN A 200 -24.93 17.00 2.31
CA GLN A 200 -23.75 17.07 3.15
C GLN A 200 -24.10 16.47 4.51
N GLN A 201 -23.37 15.43 4.91
CA GLN A 201 -23.57 14.84 6.23
C GLN A 201 -23.14 15.87 7.26
N THR A 202 -24.05 16.28 8.13
CA THR A 202 -23.78 17.18 9.25
C THR A 202 -23.51 16.38 10.51
N GLY A 203 -22.54 16.82 11.31
CA GLY A 203 -22.13 16.17 12.55
C GLY A 203 -20.95 15.22 12.39
N PRO A 204 -20.47 14.62 13.51
CA PRO A 204 -19.27 13.79 13.52
C PRO A 204 -19.34 12.65 12.52
N GLN A 205 -18.28 12.52 11.73
CA GLN A 205 -18.08 11.46 10.74
C GLN A 205 -16.99 10.51 11.24
N LYS A 206 -16.95 9.30 10.69
CA LYS A 206 -15.86 8.36 10.97
C LYS A 206 -14.91 8.29 9.78
N MET A 207 -13.62 8.21 10.07
CA MET A 207 -12.56 7.98 9.10
C MET A 207 -11.86 6.67 9.47
N TYR A 208 -11.69 5.77 8.50
CA TYR A 208 -11.00 4.49 8.67
C TYR A 208 -10.57 3.92 7.31
N LEU A 209 -9.40 3.29 7.28
CA LEU A 209 -8.91 2.61 6.08
C LEU A 209 -9.60 1.25 5.89
N ILE A 210 -9.76 0.52 7.00
CA ILE A 210 -10.43 -0.78 7.05
C ILE A 210 -11.78 -0.59 7.71
N ASP A 211 -12.84 -0.97 7.02
CA ASP A 211 -14.18 -0.91 7.56
C ASP A 211 -14.30 -1.79 8.82
N PRO A 212 -14.71 -1.23 9.96
CA PRO A 212 -14.70 -1.95 11.23
C PRO A 212 -15.71 -3.09 11.33
N GLU A 213 -16.75 -3.11 10.49
CA GLU A 213 -17.78 -4.14 10.51
C GLU A 213 -17.41 -5.31 9.59
N THR A 214 -16.92 -5.03 8.39
CA THR A 214 -16.59 -6.05 7.39
C THR A 214 -15.14 -6.51 7.46
N GLN A 215 -14.23 -5.72 8.05
CA GLN A 215 -12.78 -5.89 8.03
C GLN A 215 -12.20 -5.88 6.61
N LEU A 216 -12.86 -5.18 5.69
CA LEU A 216 -12.42 -4.98 4.31
C LEU A 216 -11.93 -3.55 4.11
N ILE A 217 -11.04 -3.37 3.15
CA ILE A 217 -10.53 -2.05 2.79
C ILE A 217 -11.62 -1.20 2.13
N THR A 218 -11.68 0.08 2.49
CA THR A 218 -12.56 1.06 1.86
C THR A 218 -11.94 1.60 0.57
N PHE A 219 -12.75 2.09 -0.37
CA PHE A 219 -12.22 2.79 -1.55
C PHE A 219 -11.52 4.09 -1.15
N THR A 220 -12.14 4.88 -0.27
CA THR A 220 -11.50 6.02 0.40
C THR A 220 -11.79 5.96 1.90
N PRO A 221 -10.90 6.45 2.78
CA PRO A 221 -11.07 6.36 4.22
C PRO A 221 -12.19 7.25 4.79
N ASP A 222 -12.73 8.16 3.98
CA ASP A 222 -13.80 9.07 4.35
C ASP A 222 -14.86 9.23 3.25
N GLY A 223 -16.02 9.77 3.61
CA GLY A 223 -17.06 10.18 2.70
C GLY A 223 -17.76 9.02 1.97
N PHE A 224 -18.11 9.24 0.70
CA PHE A 224 -18.88 8.26 -0.09
C PHE A 224 -18.10 6.97 -0.36
N GLY A 225 -16.78 7.07 -0.53
CA GLY A 225 -15.93 5.91 -0.82
C GLY A 225 -15.82 4.88 0.31
N GLN A 226 -16.28 5.21 1.52
CA GLN A 226 -16.41 4.22 2.60
C GLN A 226 -17.52 3.19 2.37
N ARG A 227 -18.41 3.41 1.41
CA ARG A 227 -19.59 2.55 1.17
C ARG A 227 -19.30 1.38 0.24
N PHE A 228 -18.13 1.35 -0.36
CA PHE A 228 -17.73 0.35 -1.32
C PHE A 228 -16.20 0.16 -1.31
N THR A 229 -15.73 -0.80 -2.06
CA THR A 229 -14.31 -1.12 -2.19
C THR A 229 -13.91 -1.31 -3.65
N ASP A 230 -12.63 -1.33 -3.91
CA ASP A 230 -12.04 -1.76 -5.18
C ASP A 230 -11.39 -3.13 -4.97
N PRO A 231 -11.74 -4.16 -5.76
CA PRO A 231 -11.10 -5.46 -5.65
C PRO A 231 -9.57 -5.43 -5.78
N SER A 232 -9.01 -4.47 -6.53
CA SER A 232 -7.56 -4.31 -6.69
C SER A 232 -6.85 -3.82 -5.42
N TYR A 233 -7.57 -3.23 -4.48
CA TYR A 233 -7.03 -2.77 -3.20
C TYR A 233 -6.86 -3.91 -2.18
N HIS A 234 -7.42 -5.09 -2.45
CA HIS A 234 -7.35 -6.24 -1.56
C HIS A 234 -6.05 -7.01 -1.76
N ILE A 235 -5.07 -6.76 -0.89
CA ILE A 235 -3.75 -7.42 -0.89
C ILE A 235 -3.56 -8.14 0.45
N PRO A 236 -4.18 -9.32 0.64
CA PRO A 236 -4.17 -10.04 1.91
C PRO A 236 -2.76 -10.33 2.45
N ALA A 237 -1.78 -10.50 1.57
CA ALA A 237 -0.39 -10.70 1.96
C ALA A 237 0.21 -9.50 2.72
N PHE A 238 -0.26 -8.27 2.48
CA PHE A 238 0.19 -7.10 3.23
C PHE A 238 -0.29 -7.13 4.68
N TYR A 239 -1.53 -7.54 4.92
CA TYR A 239 -2.04 -7.71 6.28
C TYR A 239 -1.29 -8.81 7.04
N GLU A 240 -0.87 -9.90 6.37
CA GLU A 240 -0.03 -10.93 6.99
C GLU A 240 1.38 -10.41 7.34
N VAL A 241 1.94 -9.53 6.51
CA VAL A 241 3.18 -8.82 6.85
C VAL A 241 2.98 -7.93 8.07
N TRP A 242 1.88 -7.18 8.13
CA TRP A 242 1.58 -6.31 9.29
C TRP A 242 1.33 -7.13 10.56
N ALA A 243 0.59 -8.24 10.47
CA ALA A 243 0.39 -9.16 11.58
C ALA A 243 1.70 -9.63 12.20
N LYS A 244 2.73 -9.79 11.38
CA LYS A 244 4.04 -10.31 11.80
C LYS A 244 5.02 -9.23 12.25
N TRP A 245 4.98 -8.05 11.65
CA TRP A 245 6.04 -7.05 11.76
C TRP A 245 5.64 -5.70 12.34
N ALA A 246 4.34 -5.41 12.46
CA ALA A 246 3.87 -4.22 13.14
C ALA A 246 3.99 -4.37 14.67
N ASP A 247 4.31 -3.27 15.35
CA ASP A 247 4.43 -3.24 16.82
C ASP A 247 3.14 -2.75 17.49
N ASP A 248 1.99 -3.07 16.91
CA ASP A 248 0.70 -2.55 17.35
C ASP A 248 -0.13 -3.51 18.20
N GLY A 249 0.38 -4.72 18.43
CA GLY A 249 -0.32 -5.77 19.20
C GLY A 249 -1.58 -6.33 18.51
N ARG A 250 -1.82 -6.02 17.23
CA ARG A 250 -3.03 -6.36 16.48
C ARG A 250 -2.85 -7.50 15.48
N SER A 251 -1.94 -8.44 15.77
CA SER A 251 -1.65 -9.57 14.88
C SER A 251 -2.91 -10.35 14.48
N ASP A 252 -3.79 -10.66 15.45
CA ASP A 252 -5.03 -11.39 15.19
C ASP A 252 -6.00 -10.59 14.30
N TYR A 253 -6.08 -9.28 14.51
CA TYR A 253 -6.90 -8.39 13.67
C TYR A 253 -6.41 -8.37 12.22
N TRP A 254 -5.11 -8.21 11.99
CA TRP A 254 -4.55 -8.21 10.64
C TRP A 254 -4.68 -9.56 9.94
N ASN A 255 -4.51 -10.67 10.67
CA ASN A 255 -4.79 -12.00 10.14
C ASN A 255 -6.27 -12.18 9.76
N ALA A 256 -7.20 -11.63 10.54
CA ALA A 256 -8.61 -11.64 10.22
C ALA A 256 -8.90 -10.80 8.96
N CYS A 257 -8.32 -9.60 8.82
CA CYS A 257 -8.42 -8.79 7.60
C CYS A 257 -7.91 -9.56 6.37
N ALA A 258 -6.78 -10.28 6.49
CA ALA A 258 -6.25 -11.10 5.40
C ALA A 258 -7.23 -12.22 4.98
N ALA A 259 -7.82 -12.92 5.96
CA ALA A 259 -8.80 -13.96 5.70
C ALA A 259 -10.08 -13.41 5.04
N LYS A 260 -10.60 -12.27 5.56
CA LYS A 260 -11.77 -11.59 5.00
C LYS A 260 -11.53 -11.07 3.58
N SER A 261 -10.35 -10.54 3.32
CA SER A 261 -9.95 -10.07 1.99
C SER A 261 -9.94 -11.21 0.97
N ARG A 262 -9.43 -12.40 1.33
CA ARG A 262 -9.49 -13.59 0.47
C ARG A 262 -10.92 -14.06 0.22
N GLU A 263 -11.74 -14.14 1.29
CA GLU A 263 -13.16 -14.50 1.17
C GLU A 263 -13.90 -13.55 0.22
N TYR A 264 -13.66 -12.25 0.36
CA TYR A 264 -14.25 -11.23 -0.50
C TYR A 264 -13.82 -11.39 -1.97
N LEU A 265 -12.53 -11.57 -2.25
CA LEU A 265 -12.01 -11.74 -3.61
C LEU A 265 -12.67 -12.94 -4.32
N HIS A 266 -12.93 -14.04 -3.60
CA HIS A 266 -13.66 -15.18 -4.15
C HIS A 266 -15.12 -14.87 -4.51
N LYS A 267 -15.74 -13.93 -3.80
CA LYS A 267 -17.13 -13.49 -4.10
C LYS A 267 -17.20 -12.48 -5.24
N ALA A 268 -16.17 -11.61 -5.35
CA ALA A 268 -16.13 -10.56 -6.36
C ALA A 268 -15.77 -11.07 -7.76
N ILE A 269 -15.11 -12.23 -7.86
CA ILE A 269 -14.66 -12.78 -9.13
C ILE A 269 -15.83 -13.34 -9.95
N ASN A 270 -15.86 -13.00 -11.23
CA ASN A 270 -16.75 -13.66 -12.18
C ASN A 270 -16.21 -15.06 -12.51
N GLU A 271 -16.91 -16.11 -12.12
CA GLU A 271 -16.48 -17.50 -12.25
C GLU A 271 -16.16 -17.94 -13.70
N LYS A 272 -16.81 -17.30 -14.70
CA LYS A 272 -16.61 -17.66 -16.12
C LYS A 272 -15.39 -16.98 -16.73
N THR A 273 -15.16 -15.72 -16.35
CA THR A 273 -14.10 -14.91 -16.98
C THR A 273 -12.86 -14.79 -16.12
N GLY A 274 -12.96 -15.03 -14.81
CA GLY A 274 -11.90 -14.77 -13.84
C GLY A 274 -11.62 -13.28 -13.60
N LEU A 275 -12.55 -12.38 -14.00
CA LEU A 275 -12.40 -10.94 -13.86
C LEU A 275 -13.19 -10.44 -12.66
N ASN A 276 -12.69 -9.40 -12.01
CA ASN A 276 -13.39 -8.64 -10.99
C ASN A 276 -14.03 -7.38 -11.60
N PRO A 277 -15.08 -6.83 -10.99
CA PRO A 277 -15.51 -5.46 -11.31
C PRO A 277 -14.43 -4.46 -10.86
N ASP A 278 -14.45 -3.28 -11.44
CA ASP A 278 -13.56 -2.16 -11.07
C ASP A 278 -13.88 -1.66 -9.66
N MET A 279 -15.17 -1.58 -9.34
CA MET A 279 -15.68 -1.23 -8.01
C MET A 279 -16.78 -2.20 -7.60
N SER A 280 -16.81 -2.57 -6.35
CA SER A 280 -17.82 -3.49 -5.83
C SER A 280 -18.31 -3.13 -4.43
N GLN A 281 -19.47 -3.65 -4.08
CA GLN A 281 -19.94 -3.69 -2.70
C GLN A 281 -19.10 -4.65 -1.86
N TYR A 282 -19.18 -4.56 -0.55
CA TYR A 282 -18.47 -5.45 0.38
C TYR A 282 -18.94 -6.92 0.32
N ASP A 283 -20.06 -7.20 -0.31
CA ASP A 283 -20.53 -8.56 -0.59
C ASP A 283 -19.97 -9.17 -1.89
N GLY A 284 -19.17 -8.39 -2.64
CA GLY A 284 -18.58 -8.77 -3.92
C GLY A 284 -19.42 -8.43 -5.15
N SER A 285 -20.64 -7.95 -4.99
CA SER A 285 -21.49 -7.51 -6.12
C SER A 285 -20.95 -6.22 -6.75
N GLU A 286 -21.15 -6.06 -8.06
CA GLU A 286 -20.71 -4.87 -8.80
C GLU A 286 -21.35 -3.59 -8.24
N MET A 287 -20.52 -2.58 -8.00
CA MET A 287 -20.99 -1.26 -7.60
C MET A 287 -21.59 -0.52 -8.81
N GLN A 288 -22.89 -0.22 -8.73
CA GLN A 288 -23.55 0.61 -9.72
C GLN A 288 -23.35 2.09 -9.39
N MET A 289 -22.43 2.74 -10.10
CA MET A 289 -22.24 4.19 -9.95
C MET A 289 -23.47 4.96 -10.47
N PRO A 290 -23.95 5.96 -9.75
CA PRO A 290 -25.03 6.81 -10.22
C PRO A 290 -24.67 7.43 -11.58
N ARG A 291 -25.57 7.29 -12.57
CA ARG A 291 -25.39 7.95 -13.87
C ARG A 291 -25.78 9.42 -13.74
N PHE A 292 -24.82 10.30 -13.94
CA PHE A 292 -25.08 11.73 -14.01
C PHE A 292 -25.20 12.17 -15.45
N PRO A 293 -26.27 12.90 -15.83
CA PRO A 293 -26.40 13.45 -17.18
C PRO A 293 -25.21 14.36 -17.51
N GLY A 294 -24.52 14.09 -18.64
CA GLY A 294 -23.40 14.90 -19.11
C GLY A 294 -22.00 14.45 -18.63
N MET A 295 -21.87 13.46 -17.78
CA MET A 295 -20.58 12.84 -17.52
C MET A 295 -20.25 11.81 -18.62
N PRO A 296 -19.01 11.83 -19.19
CA PRO A 296 -18.57 10.73 -20.02
C PRO A 296 -18.62 9.45 -19.19
N GLN A 297 -19.10 8.37 -19.81
CA GLN A 297 -19.03 7.06 -19.21
C GLN A 297 -17.57 6.79 -18.88
N MET A 298 -17.21 6.70 -17.59
CA MET A 298 -15.89 6.23 -17.21
C MET A 298 -15.81 4.80 -17.73
N PHE A 299 -15.02 4.62 -18.79
CA PHE A 299 -14.76 3.30 -19.32
C PHE A 299 -13.98 2.55 -18.26
N ILE A 300 -14.60 1.52 -17.74
CA ILE A 300 -13.98 0.52 -16.89
C ILE A 300 -12.90 -0.16 -17.73
N VAL A 301 -11.68 0.30 -17.64
CA VAL A 301 -10.53 -0.39 -18.21
C VAL A 301 -10.17 -1.49 -17.22
N ASN A 302 -10.58 -2.71 -17.54
CA ASN A 302 -10.18 -3.90 -16.79
C ASN A 302 -8.65 -4.01 -16.73
N LEU A 303 -8.06 -3.58 -15.65
CA LEU A 303 -6.64 -3.81 -15.28
C LEU A 303 -6.40 -5.26 -14.82
N SER A 304 -7.27 -6.18 -15.22
CA SER A 304 -7.30 -7.57 -14.79
C SER A 304 -6.05 -8.42 -15.10
N LEU A 305 -5.10 -7.88 -15.88
CA LEU A 305 -3.89 -8.64 -16.21
C LEU A 305 -2.90 -8.69 -15.03
N ILE A 306 -2.82 -7.63 -14.23
CA ILE A 306 -1.95 -7.57 -13.04
C ILE A 306 -2.56 -8.42 -11.92
N ILE A 307 -3.87 -8.33 -11.72
CA ILE A 307 -4.61 -9.10 -10.71
C ILE A 307 -4.55 -10.62 -11.00
N LYS A 308 -4.50 -11.03 -12.27
CA LYS A 308 -4.40 -12.45 -12.63
C LYS A 308 -3.11 -13.11 -12.14
N ILE A 309 -2.01 -12.37 -12.06
CA ILE A 309 -0.72 -12.86 -11.55
C ILE A 309 -0.78 -12.99 -10.01
N GLU A 310 -1.34 -12.01 -9.31
CA GLU A 310 -1.54 -12.07 -7.85
C GLU A 310 -2.58 -13.12 -7.46
N TYR A 311 -3.65 -13.28 -8.25
CA TYR A 311 -4.71 -14.25 -8.00
C TYR A 311 -4.25 -15.70 -8.10
N LEU A 312 -3.38 -16.04 -9.06
CA LEU A 312 -2.78 -17.37 -9.15
C LEU A 312 -1.93 -17.71 -7.93
N TYR A 313 -1.32 -16.72 -7.29
CA TYR A 313 -0.57 -16.89 -6.05
C TYR A 313 -1.50 -17.13 -4.84
N ILE A 314 -2.66 -16.46 -4.79
CA ILE A 314 -3.64 -16.60 -3.70
C ILE A 314 -4.37 -17.94 -3.74
N LEU A 315 -4.66 -18.49 -4.94
CA LEU A 315 -5.37 -19.74 -5.10
C LEU A 315 -4.49 -20.99 -4.95
N SER A 316 -3.16 -20.85 -4.95
CA SER A 316 -2.21 -21.96 -4.86
C SER A 316 -1.71 -22.24 -3.44
N ASN A 317 -2.14 -21.49 -2.45
CA ASN A 317 -1.92 -21.67 -1.02
C ASN A 317 -3.25 -21.66 -0.27
#